data_638859c73edd1b0af8c5e6018b15a49c
#
_entry.id   638859c73edd1b0af8c5e6018b15a49c
#
_cell.length_a   1.000
_cell.length_b   1.000
_cell.length_c   1.000
_cell.angle_alpha   90.00
_cell.angle_beta   90.00
_cell.angle_gamma   90.00
#
_symmetry.space_group_name_H-M   'P 1'
#
loop_
_entity.id
_entity.type
_entity.pdbx_description
1 polymer ?
#
loop_
_entity_poly.entity_id
_entity_poly.type
_entity_poly.pdbx_seq_one_letter_code
_entity_poly.pdbx_strand_id
1 'polypeptide(L)'
;VTEPVDVDVESTPLAPEAASVYVVDWVSAPDLGPILDETHLAVAQYPAGWAPPPLDGFSVVINAADEVTLVCAEATLAGLDAPLSTEGGWRRITFPGPLPWELVGFLADVAGRLASAGIPLAAMAGFSTDHVLVRAAHADLAMDVLRGNAPPARRPGTP
;
A
#
# COMPACT_ATOMS: atom_id res chain seq x y z
N VAL A 1 -28.76 36.64 -23.15
CA VAL A 1 -28.08 35.77 -24.13
C VAL A 1 -26.61 36.01 -23.92
N THR A 2 -25.97 35.08 -23.18
CA THR A 2 -24.54 35.12 -22.90
C THR A 2 -23.87 34.12 -23.87
N GLU A 3 -23.02 34.64 -24.73
CA GLU A 3 -22.24 33.83 -25.67
C GLU A 3 -21.24 32.97 -24.88
N PRO A 4 -21.01 31.70 -25.31
CA PRO A 4 -19.98 30.86 -24.69
C PRO A 4 -18.60 31.39 -25.07
N VAL A 5 -17.71 31.53 -24.07
CA VAL A 5 -16.30 31.85 -24.25
C VAL A 5 -15.62 30.59 -24.79
N ASP A 6 -15.21 30.67 -26.04
CA ASP A 6 -14.39 29.65 -26.68
C ASP A 6 -12.97 29.72 -26.06
N VAL A 7 -12.62 28.74 -25.21
CA VAL A 7 -11.26 28.60 -24.68
C VAL A 7 -10.52 27.71 -25.64
N ASP A 8 -9.77 28.32 -26.56
CA ASP A 8 -8.77 27.63 -27.37
C ASP A 8 -7.69 27.05 -26.46
N VAL A 9 -7.85 25.79 -26.09
CA VAL A 9 -6.78 25.02 -25.46
C VAL A 9 -5.84 24.59 -26.57
N GLU A 10 -4.86 25.42 -26.86
CA GLU A 10 -3.72 25.04 -27.69
C GLU A 10 -2.98 23.90 -27.02
N SER A 11 -3.24 22.69 -27.47
CA SER A 11 -2.54 21.48 -27.06
C SER A 11 -1.12 21.52 -27.60
N THR A 12 -0.24 22.24 -26.93
CA THR A 12 1.20 22.06 -27.15
C THR A 12 1.56 20.66 -26.62
N PRO A 13 2.01 19.72 -27.46
CA PRO A 13 2.51 18.45 -26.95
C PRO A 13 3.73 18.75 -26.10
N LEU A 14 3.62 18.51 -24.78
CA LEU A 14 4.77 18.42 -23.89
C LEU A 14 5.69 17.35 -24.50
N ALA A 15 6.77 17.82 -25.14
CA ALA A 15 7.89 16.93 -25.45
C ALA A 15 8.25 16.21 -24.15
N PRO A 16 8.43 14.88 -24.16
CA PRO A 16 8.92 14.20 -22.99
C PRO A 16 10.37 14.66 -22.76
N GLU A 17 10.51 15.73 -21.99
CA GLU A 17 11.77 15.99 -21.32
C GLU A 17 12.06 14.71 -20.54
N ALA A 18 13.21 14.08 -20.84
CA ALA A 18 13.57 12.78 -20.30
C ALA A 18 13.43 12.86 -18.79
N ALA A 19 12.28 12.40 -18.28
CA ALA A 19 12.06 12.27 -16.86
C ALA A 19 13.19 11.38 -16.37
N SER A 20 14.07 11.92 -15.55
CA SER A 20 15.09 11.16 -14.87
C SER A 20 14.37 10.12 -14.04
N VAL A 21 14.22 8.91 -14.57
CA VAL A 21 13.59 7.81 -13.84
C VAL A 21 14.54 7.46 -12.71
N TYR A 22 14.23 7.95 -11.51
CA TYR A 22 14.94 7.53 -10.32
C TYR A 22 14.56 6.08 -10.02
N VAL A 23 15.36 5.16 -10.54
CA VAL A 23 15.34 3.77 -10.09
C VAL A 23 16.12 3.74 -8.78
N VAL A 24 15.40 3.82 -7.68
CA VAL A 24 16.03 3.60 -6.37
C VAL A 24 16.19 2.11 -6.20
N ASP A 25 17.42 1.65 -6.09
CA ASP A 25 17.72 0.29 -5.63
C ASP A 25 17.49 0.21 -4.11
N TRP A 26 16.19 0.18 -3.73
CA TRP A 26 15.79 0.10 -2.32
C TRP A 26 16.20 -1.23 -1.67
N VAL A 27 16.49 -2.26 -2.46
CA VAL A 27 16.95 -3.57 -1.97
C VAL A 27 18.36 -3.47 -1.41
N SER A 28 19.21 -2.66 -2.04
CA SER A 28 20.60 -2.44 -1.61
C SER A 28 20.77 -1.23 -0.68
N ALA A 29 19.71 -0.43 -0.48
CA ALA A 29 19.74 0.72 0.41
C ALA A 29 19.37 0.30 1.85
N PRO A 30 20.33 0.21 2.79
CA PRO A 30 20.07 -0.32 4.13
C PRO A 30 19.03 0.50 4.90
N ASP A 31 18.89 1.78 4.60
CA ASP A 31 17.96 2.70 5.27
C ASP A 31 16.54 2.69 4.68
N LEU A 32 16.33 2.02 3.53
CA LEU A 32 15.03 1.90 2.86
C LEU A 32 14.49 0.45 2.88
N GLY A 33 15.19 -0.45 3.54
CA GLY A 33 14.81 -1.87 3.62
C GLY A 33 13.45 -2.07 4.30
N PRO A 34 12.67 -3.08 3.87
CA PRO A 34 11.37 -3.36 4.46
C PRO A 34 11.46 -3.77 5.93
N ILE A 35 10.55 -3.24 6.75
CA ILE A 35 10.42 -3.52 8.18
C ILE A 35 9.08 -4.19 8.42
N LEU A 36 9.10 -5.40 8.98
CA LEU A 36 7.90 -6.12 9.39
C LEU A 36 7.48 -5.68 10.80
N ASP A 37 6.23 -5.25 10.94
CA ASP A 37 5.63 -4.94 12.23
C ASP A 37 5.07 -6.22 12.89
N GLU A 38 5.22 -6.35 14.21
CA GLU A 38 4.74 -7.50 14.98
C GLU A 38 3.22 -7.49 15.20
N THR A 39 2.57 -6.32 15.05
CA THR A 39 1.15 -6.14 15.33
C THR A 39 0.28 -6.85 14.31
N HIS A 40 -0.68 -7.63 14.77
CA HIS A 40 -1.75 -8.17 13.93
C HIS A 40 -2.78 -7.08 13.66
N LEU A 41 -3.10 -6.90 12.39
CA LEU A 41 -4.02 -5.88 11.91
C LEU A 41 -5.28 -6.52 11.33
N ALA A 42 -6.38 -5.78 11.41
CA ALA A 42 -7.62 -6.06 10.72
C ALA A 42 -7.98 -4.92 9.78
N VAL A 43 -8.68 -5.27 8.71
CA VAL A 43 -9.36 -4.35 7.79
C VAL A 43 -10.86 -4.51 8.06
N ALA A 44 -11.53 -3.45 8.46
CA ALA A 44 -12.92 -3.45 8.86
C ALA A 44 -13.73 -2.47 8.02
N GLN A 45 -14.93 -2.88 7.64
CA GLN A 45 -15.89 -2.06 6.91
C GLN A 45 -16.95 -1.53 7.86
N TYR A 46 -17.23 -0.24 7.78
CA TYR A 46 -18.27 0.46 8.52
C TYR A 46 -19.25 1.20 7.58
N PRO A 47 -20.43 1.56 8.06
CA PRO A 47 -21.37 2.36 7.27
C PRO A 47 -20.78 3.73 6.88
N ALA A 48 -21.22 4.28 5.76
CA ALA A 48 -20.90 5.63 5.37
C ALA A 48 -21.21 6.63 6.50
N GLY A 49 -20.28 7.56 6.73
CA GLY A 49 -20.41 8.57 7.79
C GLY A 49 -20.03 8.11 9.20
N TRP A 50 -19.71 6.83 9.41
CA TRP A 50 -19.11 6.40 10.67
C TRP A 50 -17.73 7.07 10.86
N ALA A 51 -17.42 7.47 12.09
CA ALA A 51 -16.14 8.06 12.43
C ALA A 51 -15.52 7.30 13.60
N PRO A 52 -14.26 6.87 13.50
CA PRO A 52 -13.57 6.24 14.61
C PRO A 52 -13.33 7.25 15.73
N PRO A 53 -13.31 6.82 17.01
CA PRO A 53 -12.73 7.60 18.07
C PRO A 53 -11.22 7.78 17.84
N PRO A 54 -10.53 8.62 18.63
CA PRO A 54 -9.07 8.66 18.61
C PRO A 54 -8.49 7.26 18.82
N LEU A 55 -7.58 6.86 17.94
CA LEU A 55 -6.96 5.53 17.95
C LEU A 55 -5.48 5.66 18.26
N ASP A 56 -4.97 4.77 19.11
CA ASP A 56 -3.55 4.64 19.38
C ASP A 56 -2.88 3.70 18.35
N GLY A 57 -1.63 3.99 18.03
CA GLY A 57 -0.83 3.19 17.12
C GLY A 57 -1.17 3.42 15.64
N PHE A 58 -0.82 2.43 14.83
CA PHE A 58 -1.05 2.50 13.40
C PHE A 58 -2.54 2.34 13.08
N SER A 59 -3.08 3.31 12.35
CA SER A 59 -4.43 3.23 11.81
C SER A 59 -4.53 3.95 10.47
N VAL A 60 -5.41 3.47 9.60
CA VAL A 60 -5.77 4.12 8.33
C VAL A 60 -7.28 4.15 8.24
N VAL A 61 -7.83 5.32 7.93
CA VAL A 61 -9.26 5.51 7.69
C VAL A 61 -9.46 5.98 6.25
N ILE A 62 -10.23 5.23 5.49
CA ILE A 62 -10.63 5.61 4.13
C ILE A 62 -12.12 5.90 4.15
N ASN A 63 -12.47 7.16 3.90
CA ASN A 63 -13.85 7.59 3.78
C ASN A 63 -14.24 7.56 2.29
N ALA A 64 -15.16 6.70 1.93
CA ALA A 64 -15.81 6.66 0.62
C ALA A 64 -17.26 7.11 0.72
N ALA A 65 -17.93 7.29 -0.41
CA ALA A 65 -19.31 7.76 -0.43
C ALA A 65 -20.29 6.75 0.21
N ASP A 66 -19.99 5.48 0.13
CA ASP A 66 -20.85 4.34 0.49
C ASP A 66 -20.32 3.53 1.67
N GLU A 67 -19.07 3.71 2.08
CA GLU A 67 -18.46 3.00 3.19
C GLU A 67 -17.34 3.78 3.88
N VAL A 68 -16.99 3.35 5.08
CA VAL A 68 -15.75 3.72 5.75
C VAL A 68 -14.93 2.45 5.97
N THR A 69 -13.69 2.43 5.48
CA THR A 69 -12.74 1.36 5.76
C THR A 69 -11.81 1.80 6.88
N LEU A 70 -11.68 0.98 7.91
CA LEU A 70 -10.71 1.15 8.98
C LEU A 70 -9.68 0.02 8.93
N VAL A 71 -8.38 0.39 8.97
CA VAL A 71 -7.29 -0.54 9.25
C VAL A 71 -6.71 -0.19 10.60
N CYS A 72 -6.68 -1.13 11.53
CA CYS A 72 -6.08 -0.94 12.86
C CYS A 72 -5.64 -2.28 13.46
N ALA A 73 -5.03 -2.24 14.65
CA ALA A 73 -4.72 -3.44 15.40
C ALA A 73 -6.01 -4.22 15.74
N GLU A 74 -5.97 -5.56 15.64
CA GLU A 74 -7.11 -6.41 16.00
C GLU A 74 -7.57 -6.17 17.44
N ALA A 75 -6.63 -5.95 18.35
CA ALA A 75 -6.95 -5.65 19.75
C ALA A 75 -7.70 -4.31 19.89
N THR A 76 -7.36 -3.31 19.06
CA THR A 76 -8.07 -2.02 19.03
C THR A 76 -9.47 -2.19 18.49
N LEU A 77 -9.62 -2.94 17.38
CA LEU A 77 -10.92 -3.21 16.75
C LEU A 77 -11.92 -3.86 17.71
N ALA A 78 -11.45 -4.74 18.58
CA ALA A 78 -12.30 -5.43 19.56
C ALA A 78 -12.99 -4.48 20.58
N GLY A 79 -12.48 -3.25 20.74
CA GLY A 79 -13.06 -2.22 21.61
C GLY A 79 -13.97 -1.21 20.92
N LEU A 80 -14.17 -1.34 19.59
CA LEU A 80 -14.98 -0.43 18.80
C LEU A 80 -16.38 -0.99 18.55
N ASP A 81 -17.25 -0.14 17.96
CA ASP A 81 -18.56 -0.59 17.45
C ASP A 81 -18.36 -1.75 16.48
N ALA A 82 -19.34 -2.66 16.41
CA ALA A 82 -19.28 -3.81 15.53
C ALA A 82 -19.25 -3.36 14.06
N PRO A 83 -18.25 -3.76 13.27
CA PRO A 83 -18.18 -3.44 11.85
C PRO A 83 -19.20 -4.25 11.05
N LEU A 84 -19.51 -3.82 9.82
CA LEU A 84 -20.33 -4.56 8.87
C LEU A 84 -19.61 -5.83 8.39
N SER A 85 -18.29 -5.74 8.23
CA SER A 85 -17.42 -6.85 7.80
C SER A 85 -16.01 -6.65 8.33
N THR A 86 -15.28 -7.73 8.52
CA THR A 86 -13.91 -7.71 9.02
C THR A 86 -13.04 -8.79 8.38
N GLU A 87 -11.84 -8.39 7.98
CA GLU A 87 -10.77 -9.28 7.52
C GLU A 87 -9.57 -9.13 8.44
N GLY A 88 -9.31 -10.10 9.31
CA GLY A 88 -8.17 -10.12 10.24
C GLY A 88 -6.95 -10.89 9.69
N GLY A 89 -5.94 -11.07 10.55
CA GLY A 89 -4.74 -11.85 10.24
C GLY A 89 -3.78 -11.17 9.27
N TRP A 90 -3.74 -9.85 9.27
CA TRP A 90 -2.79 -9.07 8.47
C TRP A 90 -1.57 -8.67 9.27
N ARG A 91 -0.42 -8.56 8.60
CA ARG A 91 0.82 -7.99 9.11
C ARG A 91 1.25 -6.85 8.18
N ARG A 92 1.78 -5.80 8.76
CA ARG A 92 2.27 -4.63 8.01
C ARG A 92 3.76 -4.73 7.74
N ILE A 93 4.13 -4.50 6.49
CA ILE A 93 5.51 -4.24 6.07
C ILE A 93 5.59 -2.76 5.73
N THR A 94 6.49 -2.04 6.39
CA THR A 94 6.73 -0.61 6.17
C THR A 94 8.01 -0.43 5.38
N PHE A 95 7.96 0.42 4.37
CA PHE A 95 9.13 0.94 3.70
C PHE A 95 9.43 2.32 4.29
N PRO A 96 10.49 2.43 5.12
CA PRO A 96 10.81 3.69 5.77
C PRO A 96 11.17 4.76 4.76
N GLY A 97 10.82 6.00 5.08
CA GLY A 97 11.05 7.14 4.21
C GLY A 97 12.12 8.10 4.73
N PRO A 98 12.17 9.31 4.15
CA PRO A 98 11.19 9.82 3.20
C PRO A 98 11.36 9.26 1.78
N LEU A 99 10.28 8.71 1.22
CA LEU A 99 10.26 8.30 -0.18
C LEU A 99 9.99 9.52 -1.07
N PRO A 100 10.81 9.78 -2.10
CA PRO A 100 10.58 10.89 -3.02
C PRO A 100 9.25 10.74 -3.77
N TRP A 101 8.49 11.82 -3.94
CA TRP A 101 7.23 11.82 -4.69
C TRP A 101 7.43 11.47 -6.18
N GLU A 102 8.61 11.76 -6.69
CA GLU A 102 9.02 11.47 -8.08
C GLU A 102 9.47 10.02 -8.28
N LEU A 103 9.41 9.19 -7.22
CA LEU A 103 9.84 7.80 -7.28
C LEU A 103 8.87 6.96 -8.13
N VAL A 104 9.31 6.60 -9.33
CA VAL A 104 8.50 5.83 -10.28
C VAL A 104 8.77 4.35 -10.14
N GLY A 105 7.69 3.55 -10.11
CA GLY A 105 7.77 2.09 -10.18
C GLY A 105 8.06 1.37 -8.88
N PHE A 106 8.29 2.06 -7.77
CA PHE A 106 8.58 1.43 -6.48
C PHE A 106 7.49 0.42 -6.06
N LEU A 107 6.25 0.88 -5.96
CA LEU A 107 5.13 0.01 -5.56
C LEU A 107 4.86 -1.10 -6.60
N ALA A 108 5.12 -0.83 -7.88
CA ALA A 108 5.00 -1.84 -8.93
C ALA A 108 6.06 -2.96 -8.76
N ASP A 109 7.30 -2.62 -8.38
CA ASP A 109 8.34 -3.61 -8.10
C ASP A 109 8.01 -4.43 -6.85
N VAL A 110 7.60 -3.78 -5.75
CA VAL A 110 7.16 -4.46 -4.53
C VAL A 110 6.02 -5.43 -4.82
N ALA A 111 4.97 -4.95 -5.49
CA ALA A 111 3.81 -5.77 -5.85
C ALA A 111 4.18 -6.91 -6.82
N GLY A 112 5.05 -6.65 -7.79
CA GLY A 112 5.53 -7.65 -8.75
C GLY A 112 6.31 -8.77 -8.09
N ARG A 113 7.19 -8.46 -7.13
CA ARG A 113 7.93 -9.46 -6.35
C ARG A 113 7.00 -10.35 -5.54
N LEU A 114 6.08 -9.74 -4.78
CA LEU A 114 5.11 -10.47 -3.95
C LEU A 114 4.17 -11.32 -4.82
N ALA A 115 3.67 -10.77 -5.92
CA ALA A 115 2.83 -11.50 -6.87
C ALA A 115 3.55 -12.71 -7.49
N SER A 116 4.84 -12.55 -7.83
CA SER A 116 5.67 -13.66 -8.35
C SER A 116 5.85 -14.79 -7.35
N ALA A 117 5.74 -14.50 -6.06
CA ALA A 117 5.76 -15.48 -4.97
C ALA A 117 4.35 -15.97 -4.59
N GLY A 118 3.28 -15.52 -5.27
CA GLY A 118 1.91 -15.89 -4.96
C GLY A 118 1.36 -15.25 -3.69
N ILE A 119 1.93 -14.14 -3.24
CA ILE A 119 1.54 -13.44 -2.01
C ILE A 119 0.60 -12.28 -2.36
N PRO A 120 -0.68 -12.35 -1.95
CA PRO A 120 -1.60 -11.23 -2.09
C PRO A 120 -1.25 -10.12 -1.11
N LEU A 121 -1.47 -8.87 -1.51
CA LEU A 121 -1.19 -7.70 -0.70
C LEU A 121 -2.33 -6.66 -0.77
N ALA A 122 -2.40 -5.80 0.25
CA ALA A 122 -3.06 -4.51 0.19
C ALA A 122 -1.99 -3.42 0.40
N ALA A 123 -2.06 -2.33 -0.36
CA ALA A 123 -1.07 -1.25 -0.28
C ALA A 123 -1.70 0.04 0.23
N MET A 124 -0.95 0.79 1.00
CA MET A 124 -1.33 2.09 1.54
C MET A 124 -0.12 3.02 1.48
N ALA A 125 -0.31 4.18 0.89
CA ALA A 125 0.72 5.21 0.81
C ALA A 125 0.49 6.26 1.91
N GLY A 126 1.52 6.51 2.70
CA GLY A 126 1.61 7.65 3.60
C GLY A 126 2.29 8.83 2.91
N PHE A 127 2.44 9.95 3.61
CA PHE A 127 3.12 11.13 3.06
C PHE A 127 4.61 10.87 2.79
N SER A 128 5.27 10.13 3.69
CA SER A 128 6.73 9.89 3.63
C SER A 128 7.10 8.41 3.53
N THR A 129 6.14 7.51 3.74
CA THR A 129 6.39 6.06 3.85
C THR A 129 5.30 5.28 3.16
N ASP A 130 5.65 4.17 2.55
CA ASP A 130 4.69 3.22 2.02
C ASP A 130 4.54 2.00 2.91
N HIS A 131 3.36 1.44 2.92
CA HIS A 131 3.01 0.26 3.69
C HIS A 131 2.34 -0.78 2.80
N VAL A 132 2.68 -2.04 3.00
CA VAL A 132 1.91 -3.15 2.44
C VAL A 132 1.44 -4.06 3.57
N LEU A 133 0.20 -4.53 3.46
CA LEU A 133 -0.33 -5.58 4.30
C LEU A 133 -0.23 -6.89 3.57
N VAL A 134 0.27 -7.89 4.26
CA VAL A 134 0.29 -9.28 3.82
C VAL A 134 -0.38 -10.16 4.88
N ARG A 135 -0.91 -11.31 4.50
CA ARG A 135 -1.42 -12.25 5.50
C ARG A 135 -0.30 -12.71 6.43
N ALA A 136 -0.59 -12.82 7.72
CA ALA A 136 0.40 -13.23 8.73
C ALA A 136 1.11 -14.54 8.36
N ALA A 137 0.39 -15.48 7.76
CA ALA A 137 0.95 -16.75 7.28
C ALA A 137 2.01 -16.59 6.16
N HIS A 138 2.05 -15.44 5.49
CA HIS A 138 2.98 -15.16 4.41
C HIS A 138 4.05 -14.13 4.79
N ALA A 139 4.02 -13.61 6.02
CA ALA A 139 4.86 -12.47 6.41
C ALA A 139 6.35 -12.74 6.27
N ASP A 140 6.83 -13.88 6.75
CA ASP A 140 8.25 -14.25 6.68
C ASP A 140 8.70 -14.45 5.23
N LEU A 141 7.90 -15.17 4.42
CA LEU A 141 8.18 -15.34 2.99
C LEU A 141 8.18 -14.01 2.26
N ALA A 142 7.24 -13.11 2.59
CA ALA A 142 7.19 -11.78 2.01
C ALA A 142 8.47 -10.99 2.30
N MET A 143 8.96 -11.04 3.54
CA MET A 143 10.22 -10.40 3.92
C MET A 143 11.42 -10.97 3.17
N ASP A 144 11.50 -12.29 3.01
CA ASP A 144 12.57 -12.94 2.24
C ASP A 144 12.54 -12.52 0.77
N VAL A 145 11.34 -12.49 0.17
CA VAL A 145 11.14 -12.04 -1.23
C VAL A 145 11.56 -10.58 -1.40
N LEU A 146 11.14 -9.72 -0.49
CA LEU A 146 11.41 -8.28 -0.56
C LEU A 146 12.89 -7.96 -0.31
N ARG A 147 13.57 -8.73 0.52
CA ARG A 147 15.02 -8.60 0.78
C ARG A 147 15.90 -9.28 -0.27
N GLY A 148 15.30 -9.94 -1.26
CA GLY A 148 16.02 -10.66 -2.31
C GLY A 148 16.62 -11.99 -1.86
N ASN A 149 16.20 -12.52 -0.70
CA ASN A 149 16.70 -13.75 -0.11
C ASN A 149 15.93 -15.00 -0.55
N ALA A 150 14.73 -14.84 -1.11
CA ALA A 150 13.90 -15.97 -1.52
C ALA A 150 14.37 -16.53 -2.86
N PRO A 151 14.35 -17.87 -3.04
CA PRO A 151 14.59 -18.47 -4.35
C PRO A 151 13.50 -18.00 -5.32
N PRO A 152 13.83 -17.86 -6.63
CA PRO A 152 12.82 -17.48 -7.62
C PRO A 152 11.67 -18.47 -7.61
N ALA A 153 10.44 -17.95 -7.60
CA ALA A 153 9.24 -18.78 -7.62
C ALA A 153 9.31 -19.78 -8.79
N ARG A 154 9.04 -21.05 -8.52
CA ARG A 154 8.86 -22.03 -9.59
C ARG A 154 7.71 -21.55 -10.46
N ARG A 155 7.97 -21.22 -11.72
CA ARG A 155 6.90 -21.02 -12.69
C ARG A 155 6.01 -22.27 -12.64
N PRO A 156 4.68 -22.13 -12.53
CA PRO A 156 3.80 -23.26 -12.71
C PRO A 156 4.14 -23.89 -14.05
N GLY A 157 4.50 -25.18 -14.02
CA GLY A 157 4.93 -25.90 -15.20
C GLY A 157 3.85 -25.81 -16.27
N THR A 158 4.25 -25.36 -17.44
CA THR A 158 3.45 -25.57 -18.67
C THR A 158 3.34 -27.09 -18.85
N PRO A 159 2.13 -27.64 -19.08
CA PRO A 159 1.92 -29.06 -19.31
C PRO A 159 2.64 -29.55 -20.56
#